data_c26d5665ddba3b65616334d93cd0d4ac
#
_entry.id   c26d5665ddba3b65616334d93cd0d4ac
#
_cell.length_a   1.000
_cell.length_b   1.000
_cell.length_c   1.000
_cell.angle_alpha   90.00
_cell.angle_beta   90.00
_cell.angle_gamma   90.00
#
_symmetry.space_group_name_H-M   'P 1'
#
loop_
_entity.id
_entity.type
_entity.pdbx_description
1 polymer ?
#
loop_
_entity_poly.entity_id
_entity_poly.type
_entity_poly.pdbx_seq_one_letter_code
_entity_poly.pdbx_strand_id
1 'polypeptide(L)'
;MQKKNTKSSDETSSLFINSVYPVLKNNTNHKYENRNEIYAKHGFFSRIMIGTCTFVLISLILSPVIKIQHVAAQPSILKDADLKVESVVSGLSSPTSMVFINSNNILVLEKDGNVRLVSNGQLHSQPVLHVSVDVTSERGLLGIAVMNTSSSISNNNNSNKIALLYYTESQGGGELRNKVYRYEWNGQSLINPKLILDLPGLPGPNHDGGKLTIGPDGYLYAVIEDLNHRGQVQNIKNGPPPDDTGGIFRMNPNDGSLANKNNPFLTEASLNKYYAYGIRNSFGLGFDPITGNLWDTENGLNTYDEINLVKPGFNSGWIQVMGPISRSGINEDQLVNFSGSHYADPVFSWLKPVAPTAIEFLKSSKLGPKYTNNIFAGDYITGNLYFFELNKTRTGFNFNIELQPGLSDLVADNKREVSEVTFATGFGGISDIKTGPEGYLYVLSVKDGSLFRILPATTP
;
A
#
# COMPACT_ATOMS: atom_id res chain seq x y z
N MET A 1 27.84 37.69 -39.84
CA MET A 1 26.93 38.44 -38.95
C MET A 1 26.38 37.48 -37.92
N GLN A 2 26.59 37.82 -36.67
CA GLN A 2 26.53 36.98 -35.50
C GLN A 2 25.13 36.47 -35.13
N LYS A 3 25.00 35.17 -34.85
CA LYS A 3 23.87 34.56 -34.13
C LYS A 3 24.13 34.71 -32.62
N LYS A 4 23.25 35.37 -31.91
CA LYS A 4 23.21 35.34 -30.44
C LYS A 4 22.46 34.12 -29.97
N ASN A 5 23.13 33.28 -29.20
CA ASN A 5 22.53 32.24 -28.37
C ASN A 5 21.93 32.90 -27.12
N THR A 6 20.66 32.65 -26.86
CA THR A 6 20.07 32.83 -25.53
C THR A 6 19.81 31.44 -24.92
N LYS A 7 20.58 31.07 -23.91
CA LYS A 7 20.29 30.00 -22.99
C LYS A 7 19.14 30.45 -22.07
N SER A 8 18.05 29.75 -22.08
CA SER A 8 17.01 29.80 -21.05
C SER A 8 17.34 28.71 -20.04
N SER A 9 17.54 29.11 -18.81
CA SER A 9 17.69 28.29 -17.63
C SER A 9 16.32 27.83 -17.15
N ASP A 10 16.04 26.51 -17.24
CA ASP A 10 14.99 25.84 -16.49
C ASP A 10 15.62 24.74 -15.64
N GLU A 11 16.23 25.16 -14.54
CA GLU A 11 16.52 24.32 -13.37
C GLU A 11 15.50 24.65 -12.29
N THR A 12 14.32 24.03 -12.31
CA THR A 12 13.46 23.91 -11.11
C THR A 12 12.32 22.93 -11.38
N SER A 13 12.59 21.64 -11.50
CA SER A 13 11.53 20.62 -11.42
C SER A 13 11.96 19.20 -11.00
N SER A 14 13.12 19.06 -10.34
CA SER A 14 13.60 17.72 -9.92
C SER A 14 13.47 17.43 -8.42
N LEU A 15 12.54 18.03 -7.68
CA LEU A 15 12.48 17.94 -6.20
C LEU A 15 11.16 17.39 -5.62
N PHE A 16 10.33 16.68 -6.38
CA PHE A 16 9.04 16.22 -5.83
C PHE A 16 8.65 14.77 -6.14
N ILE A 17 9.59 13.84 -6.15
CA ILE A 17 9.22 12.40 -6.12
C ILE A 17 10.25 11.63 -5.28
N ASN A 18 10.34 11.93 -4.01
CA ASN A 18 11.00 11.05 -3.05
C ASN A 18 10.13 10.90 -1.80
N SER A 19 9.65 9.72 -1.62
CA SER A 19 8.90 9.14 -0.50
C SER A 19 7.39 9.32 -0.48
N VAL A 20 6.71 8.21 -0.61
CA VAL A 20 5.28 8.04 -0.31
C VAL A 20 4.99 8.24 1.19
N TYR A 21 6.01 8.26 2.04
CA TYR A 21 5.92 8.50 3.49
C TYR A 21 6.86 9.60 3.96
N PRO A 22 6.46 10.50 4.87
CA PRO A 22 7.32 11.56 5.37
C PRO A 22 8.45 11.01 6.23
N VAL A 23 9.69 11.38 5.88
CA VAL A 23 10.87 11.16 6.72
C VAL A 23 10.90 12.23 7.81
N LEU A 24 10.77 11.84 9.06
CA LEU A 24 11.08 12.71 10.19
C LEU A 24 12.60 12.94 10.23
N LYS A 25 13.06 14.14 9.85
CA LYS A 25 14.44 14.57 10.01
C LYS A 25 14.73 14.84 11.47
N ASN A 26 15.41 13.95 12.15
CA ASN A 26 16.13 14.28 13.39
C ASN A 26 17.50 14.83 13.02
N ASN A 27 17.68 16.16 13.18
CA ASN A 27 18.98 16.82 13.16
C ASN A 27 19.70 16.57 14.49
N THR A 28 20.73 15.74 14.47
CA THR A 28 21.82 15.82 15.47
C THR A 28 23.15 15.67 14.74
N ASN A 29 23.78 16.83 14.53
CA ASN A 29 25.19 16.90 14.17
C ASN A 29 26.03 16.54 15.40
N HIS A 30 26.79 15.46 15.36
CA HIS A 30 27.95 15.24 16.19
C HIS A 30 29.17 14.92 15.31
N LYS A 31 30.10 15.90 15.29
CA LYS A 31 31.46 15.74 14.82
C LYS A 31 32.21 14.77 15.73
N TYR A 32 32.84 13.76 15.14
CA TYR A 32 33.88 12.97 15.81
C TYR A 32 35.21 13.71 15.66
N GLU A 33 35.84 14.08 16.76
CA GLU A 33 37.28 14.28 16.89
C GLU A 33 37.86 13.28 17.90
N ASN A 34 38.80 12.48 17.42
CA ASN A 34 39.67 11.63 18.21
C ASN A 34 40.68 12.48 18.97
N ARG A 35 40.88 12.22 20.26
CA ARG A 35 42.23 12.30 20.89
C ARG A 35 42.25 11.47 22.19
N ASN A 36 43.27 10.64 22.25
CA ASN A 36 43.72 9.84 23.37
C ASN A 36 44.49 10.65 24.39
N GLU A 37 44.48 10.12 25.65
CA GLU A 37 45.50 10.15 26.72
C GLU A 37 45.69 11.45 27.55
N ILE A 38 45.70 11.40 28.86
CA ILE A 38 46.71 10.99 29.84
C ILE A 38 46.32 11.42 31.28
N TYR A 39 46.42 10.49 32.20
CA TYR A 39 46.71 10.43 33.64
C TYR A 39 46.77 11.70 34.53
N ALA A 40 46.18 11.57 35.69
CA ALA A 40 46.75 11.56 37.05
C ALA A 40 46.41 12.67 38.05
N LYS A 41 45.79 12.25 39.14
CA LYS A 41 46.16 12.40 40.58
C LYS A 41 45.95 13.73 41.35
N HIS A 42 45.48 13.45 42.56
CA HIS A 42 45.53 14.22 43.85
C HIS A 42 44.51 15.36 44.00
N GLY A 43 43.68 15.44 44.99
CA GLY A 43 43.76 15.03 46.38
C GLY A 43 43.53 16.24 47.28
N PHE A 44 42.75 16.07 48.33
CA PHE A 44 42.75 16.75 49.60
C PHE A 44 41.62 17.74 49.95
N PHE A 45 40.83 17.29 50.88
CA PHE A 45 40.22 17.93 52.06
C PHE A 45 39.85 19.42 52.10
N SER A 46 38.67 19.78 52.53
CA SER A 46 38.41 20.34 53.87
C SER A 46 36.93 20.54 54.15
N ARG A 47 36.57 20.21 55.40
CA ARG A 47 35.30 20.42 56.10
C ARG A 47 35.02 21.90 56.36
N ILE A 48 33.71 22.26 56.61
CA ILE A 48 33.17 22.91 57.78
C ILE A 48 31.77 23.48 57.42
N MET A 49 30.77 22.93 58.02
CA MET A 49 29.82 23.27 59.11
C MET A 49 28.73 24.35 58.83
N ILE A 50 27.50 23.85 58.96
CA ILE A 50 26.33 24.36 59.73
C ILE A 50 25.68 25.69 59.29
N GLY A 51 24.37 25.56 58.98
CA GLY A 51 23.45 26.70 59.01
C GLY A 51 22.06 26.28 58.52
N THR A 52 21.22 25.87 59.46
CA THR A 52 19.78 25.63 59.30
C THR A 52 19.04 26.88 58.85
N CYS A 53 18.26 26.77 57.77
CA CYS A 53 17.01 27.56 57.64
C CYS A 53 16.04 26.85 56.69
N THR A 54 14.98 26.35 57.25
CA THR A 54 13.83 25.77 56.63
C THR A 54 13.05 26.84 55.87
N PHE A 55 13.03 26.78 54.53
CA PHE A 55 11.98 27.41 53.73
C PHE A 55 11.42 26.36 52.79
N VAL A 56 10.19 25.93 53.14
CA VAL A 56 9.34 25.13 52.23
C VAL A 56 8.86 26.06 51.13
N LEU A 57 9.49 26.01 50.00
CA LEU A 57 8.95 26.57 48.75
C LEU A 57 8.33 25.41 47.95
N ILE A 58 7.00 25.32 48.08
CA ILE A 58 6.18 24.54 47.15
C ILE A 58 6.20 25.27 45.79
N SER A 59 7.13 24.93 44.94
CA SER A 59 7.05 25.30 43.53
C SER A 59 6.10 24.35 42.83
N LEU A 60 4.85 24.79 42.69
CA LEU A 60 3.93 24.22 41.67
C LEU A 60 4.59 24.38 40.30
N ILE A 61 5.19 23.30 39.81
CA ILE A 61 5.58 23.20 38.41
C ILE A 61 4.27 23.01 37.62
N LEU A 62 3.69 24.12 37.19
CA LEU A 62 2.72 24.11 36.08
C LEU A 62 3.46 23.70 34.82
N SER A 63 3.54 22.38 34.53
CA SER A 63 3.87 21.89 33.21
C SER A 63 2.76 22.36 32.27
N PRO A 64 3.06 23.10 31.20
CA PRO A 64 2.05 23.37 30.19
C PRO A 64 1.66 22.03 29.59
N VAL A 65 0.45 21.58 29.87
CA VAL A 65 -0.17 20.52 29.10
C VAL A 65 -0.29 21.06 27.67
N ILE A 66 0.67 20.71 26.82
CA ILE A 66 0.56 20.95 25.39
C ILE A 66 -0.64 20.09 24.94
N LYS A 67 -1.81 20.70 24.88
CA LYS A 67 -2.94 20.13 24.15
C LYS A 67 -2.48 20.07 22.70
N ILE A 68 -2.07 18.90 22.25
CA ILE A 68 -1.99 18.59 20.82
C ILE A 68 -3.43 18.77 20.33
N GLN A 69 -3.70 19.91 19.72
CA GLN A 69 -4.93 20.07 18.97
C GLN A 69 -4.81 19.10 17.80
N HIS A 70 -5.55 17.99 17.87
CA HIS A 70 -5.87 17.23 16.67
C HIS A 70 -6.52 18.23 15.71
N VAL A 71 -5.81 18.61 14.67
CA VAL A 71 -6.42 19.30 13.53
C VAL A 71 -7.51 18.36 13.07
N ALA A 72 -8.75 18.77 13.23
CA ALA A 72 -9.88 17.99 12.76
C ALA A 72 -9.67 17.75 11.26
N ALA A 73 -9.67 16.48 10.86
CA ALA A 73 -9.59 16.12 9.44
C ALA A 73 -10.66 16.90 8.70
N GLN A 74 -10.29 17.46 7.52
CA GLN A 74 -11.28 18.12 6.67
C GLN A 74 -12.41 17.13 6.38
N PRO A 75 -13.68 17.54 6.46
CA PRO A 75 -14.78 16.62 6.22
C PRO A 75 -14.69 16.06 4.80
N SER A 76 -14.75 14.72 4.69
CA SER A 76 -14.82 14.06 3.38
C SER A 76 -16.09 14.49 2.65
N ILE A 77 -15.95 14.84 1.37
CA ILE A 77 -17.05 15.31 0.51
C ILE A 77 -17.39 14.20 -0.48
N LEU A 78 -18.62 13.68 -0.39
CA LEU A 78 -19.19 12.75 -1.35
C LEU A 78 -19.92 13.50 -2.46
N LYS A 79 -19.84 13.02 -3.71
CA LYS A 79 -20.65 13.54 -4.81
C LYS A 79 -22.08 13.01 -4.80
N ASP A 80 -22.31 11.87 -4.17
CA ASP A 80 -23.62 11.25 -4.01
C ASP A 80 -24.25 11.71 -2.69
N ALA A 81 -25.33 12.52 -2.77
CA ALA A 81 -26.01 13.06 -1.61
C ALA A 81 -26.83 12.03 -0.82
N ASP A 82 -27.10 10.86 -1.42
CA ASP A 82 -27.79 9.76 -0.74
C ASP A 82 -26.85 8.95 0.17
N LEU A 83 -25.57 9.29 0.16
CA LEU A 83 -24.54 8.62 0.96
C LEU A 83 -23.88 9.63 1.95
N LYS A 84 -23.32 9.09 3.03
CA LYS A 84 -22.54 9.83 4.03
C LYS A 84 -21.27 9.09 4.41
N VAL A 85 -20.30 9.84 4.94
CA VAL A 85 -19.07 9.29 5.55
C VAL A 85 -19.21 9.35 7.07
N GLU A 86 -18.86 8.26 7.73
CA GLU A 86 -18.73 8.18 9.19
C GLU A 86 -17.29 7.80 9.56
N SER A 87 -16.73 8.44 10.58
CA SER A 87 -15.49 8.00 11.20
C SER A 87 -15.78 6.79 12.08
N VAL A 88 -15.10 5.67 11.84
CA VAL A 88 -15.21 4.44 12.63
C VAL A 88 -14.25 4.47 13.81
N VAL A 89 -12.98 4.81 13.52
CA VAL A 89 -11.92 4.90 14.52
C VAL A 89 -10.82 5.86 14.03
N SER A 90 -10.14 6.48 14.99
CA SER A 90 -8.96 7.33 14.76
C SER A 90 -7.84 6.96 15.73
N GLY A 91 -6.65 7.54 15.55
CA GLY A 91 -5.49 7.28 16.40
C GLY A 91 -4.63 6.11 15.96
N LEU A 92 -4.78 5.66 14.72
CA LEU A 92 -3.86 4.73 14.06
C LEU A 92 -2.58 5.46 13.64
N SER A 93 -1.44 4.78 13.70
CA SER A 93 -0.13 5.32 13.29
C SER A 93 0.25 4.84 11.89
N SER A 94 0.18 5.72 10.89
CA SER A 94 0.53 5.39 9.50
C SER A 94 -0.04 4.04 9.04
N PRO A 95 -1.38 3.84 9.08
CA PRO A 95 -1.98 2.56 8.75
C PRO A 95 -1.81 2.24 7.26
N THR A 96 -1.41 0.98 6.94
CA THR A 96 -1.05 0.55 5.59
C THR A 96 -2.09 -0.35 4.94
N SER A 97 -2.70 -1.26 5.70
CA SER A 97 -3.67 -2.22 5.16
C SER A 97 -4.63 -2.69 6.25
N MET A 98 -5.79 -3.21 5.85
CA MET A 98 -6.80 -3.73 6.78
C MET A 98 -7.49 -4.98 6.26
N VAL A 99 -8.04 -5.77 7.18
CA VAL A 99 -8.86 -6.93 6.84
C VAL A 99 -9.89 -7.20 7.91
N PHE A 100 -11.09 -7.62 7.51
CA PHE A 100 -12.11 -8.10 8.44
C PHE A 100 -11.86 -9.55 8.82
N ILE A 101 -11.75 -9.83 10.13
CA ILE A 101 -11.69 -11.20 10.64
C ILE A 101 -13.11 -11.79 10.76
N ASN A 102 -14.04 -10.96 11.18
CA ASN A 102 -15.46 -11.26 11.29
C ASN A 102 -16.27 -9.95 11.21
N SER A 103 -17.59 -10.00 11.51
CA SER A 103 -18.47 -8.84 11.46
C SER A 103 -18.10 -7.69 12.40
N ASN A 104 -17.38 -7.99 13.48
CA ASN A 104 -17.12 -7.02 14.54
C ASN A 104 -15.64 -6.65 14.68
N ASN A 105 -14.74 -7.42 14.06
CA ASN A 105 -13.30 -7.30 14.27
C ASN A 105 -12.56 -7.04 12.97
N ILE A 106 -11.74 -5.99 12.99
CA ILE A 106 -10.86 -5.58 11.88
C ILE A 106 -9.43 -5.64 12.41
N LEU A 107 -8.52 -6.27 11.68
CA LEU A 107 -7.08 -6.09 11.86
C LEU A 107 -6.62 -4.95 10.95
N VAL A 108 -5.88 -4.02 11.52
CA VAL A 108 -5.27 -2.90 10.83
C VAL A 108 -3.77 -2.95 11.04
N LEU A 109 -2.99 -2.88 9.97
CA LEU A 109 -1.54 -2.82 10.01
C LEU A 109 -1.10 -1.37 10.19
N GLU A 110 -0.14 -1.15 11.09
CA GLU A 110 0.62 0.09 11.20
C GLU A 110 2.02 -0.15 10.61
N LYS A 111 2.50 0.80 9.85
CA LYS A 111 3.76 0.70 9.09
C LYS A 111 4.96 0.28 9.94
N ASP A 112 4.98 0.67 11.22
CA ASP A 112 6.04 0.41 12.20
C ASP A 112 6.06 -1.01 12.78
N GLY A 113 5.19 -1.91 12.28
CA GLY A 113 5.17 -3.32 12.65
C GLY A 113 4.05 -3.73 13.60
N ASN A 114 3.16 -2.83 13.99
CA ASN A 114 2.04 -3.18 14.83
C ASN A 114 0.85 -3.72 14.01
N VAL A 115 0.24 -4.79 14.49
CA VAL A 115 -1.09 -5.23 14.05
C VAL A 115 -2.09 -4.80 15.10
N ARG A 116 -2.97 -3.86 14.76
CA ARG A 116 -3.98 -3.32 15.66
C ARG A 116 -5.31 -4.02 15.48
N LEU A 117 -6.04 -4.18 16.57
CA LEU A 117 -7.40 -4.70 16.56
C LEU A 117 -8.40 -3.56 16.76
N VAL A 118 -9.34 -3.43 15.84
CA VAL A 118 -10.54 -2.63 16.00
C VAL A 118 -11.69 -3.60 16.24
N SER A 119 -12.33 -3.52 17.41
CA SER A 119 -13.45 -4.39 17.79
C SER A 119 -14.68 -3.55 18.12
N ASN A 120 -15.81 -3.82 17.44
CA ASN A 120 -17.06 -3.06 17.60
C ASN A 120 -16.86 -1.54 17.45
N GLY A 121 -16.01 -1.12 16.50
CA GLY A 121 -15.69 0.29 16.25
C GLY A 121 -14.74 0.93 17.27
N GLN A 122 -14.11 0.16 18.15
CA GLN A 122 -13.16 0.66 19.14
C GLN A 122 -11.75 0.11 18.89
N LEU A 123 -10.76 0.99 18.87
CA LEU A 123 -9.35 0.63 18.75
C LEU A 123 -8.84 0.12 20.09
N HIS A 124 -8.33 -1.12 20.11
CA HIS A 124 -7.67 -1.69 21.29
C HIS A 124 -6.35 -0.97 21.55
N SER A 125 -6.04 -0.72 22.83
CA SER A 125 -4.84 0.02 23.25
C SER A 125 -3.55 -0.74 22.92
N GLN A 126 -3.56 -2.07 23.04
CA GLN A 126 -2.40 -2.91 22.75
C GLN A 126 -2.53 -3.56 21.38
N PRO A 127 -1.41 -3.67 20.60
CA PRO A 127 -1.40 -4.45 19.38
C PRO A 127 -1.58 -5.94 19.67
N VAL A 128 -2.19 -6.67 18.73
CA VAL A 128 -2.35 -8.12 18.80
C VAL A 128 -1.10 -8.87 18.32
N LEU A 129 -0.20 -8.16 17.65
CA LEU A 129 1.14 -8.60 17.24
C LEU A 129 2.00 -7.35 17.00
N HIS A 130 3.28 -7.46 17.33
CA HIS A 130 4.32 -6.55 16.86
C HIS A 130 5.42 -7.35 16.18
N VAL A 131 5.85 -6.92 14.98
CA VAL A 131 6.96 -7.49 14.22
C VAL A 131 8.05 -6.44 14.02
N SER A 132 9.32 -6.88 14.03
CA SER A 132 10.45 -5.98 13.81
C SER A 132 10.63 -5.72 12.32
N VAL A 133 10.49 -4.46 11.90
CA VAL A 133 10.51 -4.04 10.50
C VAL A 133 11.49 -2.90 10.25
N ASP A 134 12.06 -2.84 9.05
CA ASP A 134 12.65 -1.61 8.53
C ASP A 134 11.54 -0.69 8.03
N VAL A 135 11.57 0.58 8.42
CA VAL A 135 10.53 1.56 8.06
C VAL A 135 11.02 2.64 7.12
N THR A 136 12.21 2.45 6.55
CA THR A 136 12.83 3.42 5.65
C THR A 136 12.01 3.56 4.37
N SER A 137 11.60 4.77 4.03
CA SER A 137 10.80 5.11 2.85
C SER A 137 9.49 4.28 2.75
N GLU A 138 9.35 3.38 1.77
CA GLU A 138 8.14 2.57 1.57
C GLU A 138 8.15 1.25 2.35
N ARG A 139 9.27 0.86 2.94
CA ARG A 139 9.40 -0.34 3.78
C ARG A 139 8.53 -0.29 5.02
N GLY A 140 8.21 -1.44 5.58
CA GLY A 140 7.40 -1.56 6.78
C GLY A 140 6.59 -2.84 6.85
N LEU A 141 5.57 -2.84 7.70
CA LEU A 141 4.49 -3.83 7.70
C LEU A 141 3.41 -3.34 6.71
N LEU A 142 3.29 -4.01 5.55
CA LEU A 142 2.64 -3.42 4.36
C LEU A 142 1.34 -4.12 3.97
N GLY A 143 1.26 -5.44 4.03
CA GLY A 143 0.11 -6.16 3.51
C GLY A 143 -0.44 -7.24 4.42
N ILE A 144 -1.76 -7.42 4.36
CA ILE A 144 -2.48 -8.47 5.07
C ILE A 144 -3.52 -9.12 4.17
N ALA A 145 -3.60 -10.45 4.23
CA ALA A 145 -4.72 -11.22 3.71
C ALA A 145 -5.17 -12.24 4.75
N VAL A 146 -6.46 -12.62 4.73
CA VAL A 146 -7.02 -13.59 5.68
C VAL A 146 -7.74 -14.69 4.93
N MET A 147 -7.59 -15.92 5.42
CA MET A 147 -8.32 -17.07 4.93
C MET A 147 -8.88 -17.93 6.09
N ASN A 148 -9.86 -18.77 5.80
CA ASN A 148 -10.36 -19.74 6.76
C ASN A 148 -9.39 -20.92 6.86
N THR A 149 -9.26 -21.52 8.05
CA THR A 149 -8.57 -22.82 8.18
C THR A 149 -9.44 -23.94 7.59
N SER A 150 -8.79 -24.95 6.99
CA SER A 150 -9.46 -26.12 6.44
C SER A 150 -10.00 -27.08 7.52
N SER A 151 -9.70 -26.86 8.80
CA SER A 151 -10.07 -27.77 9.88
C SER A 151 -11.48 -27.46 10.41
N SER A 152 -12.39 -28.34 10.11
CA SER A 152 -13.82 -28.34 10.51
C SER A 152 -14.07 -28.69 11.99
N ILE A 153 -13.09 -28.62 12.89
CA ILE A 153 -13.17 -29.24 14.23
C ILE A 153 -13.47 -28.24 15.37
N SER A 154 -13.65 -26.96 15.09
CA SER A 154 -13.96 -26.00 16.17
C SER A 154 -15.30 -25.31 15.95
N ASN A 155 -16.23 -25.50 16.89
CA ASN A 155 -17.53 -24.84 16.94
C ASN A 155 -17.45 -23.32 17.29
N ASN A 156 -16.23 -22.75 17.37
CA ASN A 156 -16.01 -21.33 17.62
C ASN A 156 -15.61 -20.62 16.34
N ASN A 157 -16.54 -19.91 15.73
CA ASN A 157 -16.35 -19.08 14.50
C ASN A 157 -15.25 -18.00 14.63
N ASN A 158 -14.67 -17.75 15.79
CA ASN A 158 -13.70 -16.70 16.04
C ASN A 158 -12.23 -17.13 16.01
N SER A 159 -11.89 -18.43 16.03
CA SER A 159 -10.50 -18.90 16.20
C SER A 159 -9.92 -19.63 15.00
N ASN A 160 -10.61 -19.71 13.87
CA ASN A 160 -10.19 -20.52 12.72
C ASN A 160 -9.74 -19.67 11.52
N LYS A 161 -9.02 -18.59 11.79
CA LYS A 161 -8.51 -17.71 10.73
C LYS A 161 -6.99 -17.79 10.63
N ILE A 162 -6.50 -17.74 9.41
CA ILE A 162 -5.09 -17.56 9.08
C ILE A 162 -4.93 -16.15 8.55
N ALA A 163 -3.97 -15.41 9.08
CA ALA A 163 -3.51 -14.14 8.55
C ALA A 163 -2.15 -14.33 7.88
N LEU A 164 -2.03 -13.81 6.68
CA LEU A 164 -0.77 -13.69 5.94
C LEU A 164 -0.32 -12.24 6.02
N LEU A 165 0.89 -12.00 6.50
CA LEU A 165 1.48 -10.66 6.66
C LEU A 165 2.70 -10.51 5.78
N TYR A 166 2.76 -9.43 5.00
CA TYR A 166 3.93 -9.04 4.23
C TYR A 166 4.64 -7.87 4.92
N TYR A 167 5.94 -7.99 5.14
CA TYR A 167 6.75 -6.91 5.71
C TYR A 167 8.22 -7.01 5.32
N THR A 168 8.91 -5.85 5.34
CA THR A 168 10.36 -5.77 5.24
C THR A 168 10.97 -6.07 6.60
N GLU A 169 11.50 -7.29 6.77
CA GLU A 169 12.03 -7.74 8.05
C GLU A 169 13.34 -7.04 8.38
N SER A 170 13.39 -6.43 9.57
CA SER A 170 14.60 -5.85 10.13
C SER A 170 15.33 -6.92 10.94
N GLN A 171 16.37 -7.54 10.36
CA GLN A 171 17.24 -8.45 11.08
C GLN A 171 18.50 -7.69 11.51
N GLY A 172 18.78 -7.66 12.80
CA GLY A 172 19.94 -6.96 13.37
C GLY A 172 21.27 -7.39 12.72
N GLY A 173 21.67 -6.67 11.65
CA GLY A 173 22.92 -6.89 10.90
C GLY A 173 22.83 -7.86 9.73
N GLY A 174 21.65 -8.41 9.39
CA GLY A 174 21.41 -9.24 8.20
C GLY A 174 20.99 -8.42 6.97
N GLU A 175 20.93 -9.08 5.81
CA GLU A 175 20.39 -8.52 4.58
C GLU A 175 18.89 -8.27 4.75
N LEU A 176 18.41 -7.09 4.31
CA LEU A 176 16.98 -6.75 4.33
C LEU A 176 16.23 -7.63 3.34
N ARG A 177 15.13 -8.20 3.81
CA ARG A 177 14.27 -9.11 3.03
C ARG A 177 12.81 -8.72 3.16
N ASN A 178 12.09 -8.77 2.06
CA ASN A 178 10.64 -8.69 2.05
C ASN A 178 10.07 -10.09 2.23
N LYS A 179 9.28 -10.32 3.29
CA LYS A 179 8.83 -11.66 3.66
C LYS A 179 7.34 -11.73 3.85
N VAL A 180 6.77 -12.89 3.51
CA VAL A 180 5.39 -13.24 3.88
C VAL A 180 5.41 -14.31 4.93
N TYR A 181 4.80 -14.01 6.07
CA TYR A 181 4.57 -14.96 7.15
C TYR A 181 3.09 -15.30 7.29
N ARG A 182 2.82 -16.57 7.55
CA ARG A 182 1.50 -17.09 7.91
C ARG A 182 1.40 -17.15 9.43
N TYR A 183 0.34 -16.57 9.99
CA TYR A 183 0.00 -16.59 11.41
C TYR A 183 -1.36 -17.24 11.63
N GLU A 184 -1.59 -17.77 12.83
CA GLU A 184 -2.87 -18.26 13.29
C GLU A 184 -3.52 -17.26 14.23
N TRP A 185 -4.79 -16.92 13.97
CA TRP A 185 -5.58 -16.09 14.87
C TRP A 185 -6.24 -16.96 15.95
N ASN A 186 -5.88 -16.75 17.23
CA ASN A 186 -6.43 -17.50 18.35
C ASN A 186 -7.63 -16.82 19.04
N GLY A 187 -8.14 -15.72 18.49
CA GLY A 187 -9.21 -14.89 19.07
C GLY A 187 -8.72 -13.65 19.81
N GLN A 188 -7.42 -13.57 20.14
CA GLN A 188 -6.80 -12.45 20.86
C GLN A 188 -5.50 -11.95 20.21
N SER A 189 -4.71 -12.85 19.63
CA SER A 189 -3.38 -12.58 19.10
C SER A 189 -3.12 -13.39 17.84
N LEU A 190 -2.16 -12.93 17.05
CA LEU A 190 -1.56 -13.67 15.95
C LEU A 190 -0.37 -14.46 16.47
N ILE A 191 -0.40 -15.78 16.31
CA ILE A 191 0.58 -16.72 16.87
C ILE A 191 1.11 -17.68 15.80
N ASN A 192 2.10 -18.50 16.14
CA ASN A 192 2.64 -19.57 15.30
C ASN A 192 3.13 -19.09 13.92
N PRO A 193 4.10 -18.13 13.86
CA PRO A 193 4.63 -17.65 12.59
C PRO A 193 5.26 -18.77 11.77
N LYS A 194 4.92 -18.83 10.49
CA LYS A 194 5.53 -19.71 9.50
C LYS A 194 5.89 -18.89 8.26
N LEU A 195 7.17 -18.92 7.87
CA LEU A 195 7.63 -18.26 6.64
C LEU A 195 7.01 -18.97 5.42
N ILE A 196 6.41 -18.15 4.52
CA ILE A 196 5.77 -18.61 3.29
C ILE A 196 6.55 -18.16 2.06
N LEU A 197 7.03 -16.92 2.08
CA LEU A 197 7.74 -16.34 0.94
C LEU A 197 8.88 -15.46 1.45
N ASP A 198 10.06 -15.58 0.84
CA ASP A 198 11.26 -14.81 1.13
C ASP A 198 11.75 -14.16 -0.16
N LEU A 199 11.71 -12.82 -0.23
CA LEU A 199 11.93 -12.02 -1.41
C LEU A 199 13.05 -11.00 -1.18
N PRO A 200 13.68 -10.46 -2.24
CA PRO A 200 14.63 -9.37 -2.12
C PRO A 200 14.04 -8.18 -1.35
N GLY A 201 14.88 -7.47 -0.58
CA GLY A 201 14.57 -6.19 0.07
C GLY A 201 15.56 -5.10 -0.30
N LEU A 202 16.52 -5.40 -1.18
CA LEU A 202 17.55 -4.50 -1.65
C LEU A 202 17.53 -4.44 -3.19
N PRO A 203 17.98 -3.31 -3.80
CA PRO A 203 18.51 -2.09 -3.16
C PRO A 203 17.45 -1.22 -2.48
N GLY A 204 16.22 -1.13 -2.97
CA GLY A 204 15.19 -0.27 -2.37
C GLY A 204 15.69 1.16 -2.12
N PRO A 205 15.21 1.90 -1.09
CA PRO A 205 14.14 1.52 -0.14
C PRO A 205 12.72 1.82 -0.63
N ASN A 206 12.52 2.11 -1.89
CA ASN A 206 11.23 2.31 -2.52
C ASN A 206 10.85 1.09 -3.35
N HIS A 207 9.57 0.97 -3.64
CA HIS A 207 9.00 -0.07 -4.48
C HIS A 207 9.17 -1.47 -3.85
N ASP A 208 8.83 -1.57 -2.56
CA ASP A 208 8.93 -2.82 -1.81
C ASP A 208 7.69 -3.74 -1.98
N GLY A 209 6.59 -3.21 -2.52
CA GLY A 209 5.35 -3.97 -2.75
C GLY A 209 4.53 -4.17 -1.48
N GLY A 210 4.06 -5.39 -1.29
CA GLY A 210 3.40 -5.81 -0.06
C GLY A 210 1.92 -6.11 -0.18
N LYS A 211 1.23 -5.73 -1.23
CA LYS A 211 -0.19 -6.05 -1.36
C LYS A 211 -0.40 -7.56 -1.47
N LEU A 212 -1.29 -8.07 -0.62
CA LEU A 212 -1.69 -9.47 -0.56
C LEU A 212 -3.18 -9.63 -0.82
N THR A 213 -3.55 -10.68 -1.56
CA THR A 213 -4.96 -11.10 -1.67
C THR A 213 -5.04 -12.61 -1.88
N ILE A 214 -6.14 -13.23 -1.42
CA ILE A 214 -6.45 -14.63 -1.74
C ILE A 214 -7.39 -14.65 -2.94
N GLY A 215 -6.96 -15.32 -3.99
CA GLY A 215 -7.75 -15.49 -5.20
C GLY A 215 -8.98 -16.41 -5.01
N PRO A 216 -9.94 -16.35 -5.93
CA PRO A 216 -11.08 -17.27 -5.93
C PRO A 216 -10.66 -18.74 -6.12
N ASP A 217 -9.45 -18.97 -6.59
CA ASP A 217 -8.81 -20.29 -6.73
C ASP A 217 -8.12 -20.79 -5.45
N GLY A 218 -8.15 -19.99 -4.38
CA GLY A 218 -7.58 -20.30 -3.07
C GLY A 218 -6.07 -20.09 -2.95
N TYR A 219 -5.39 -19.56 -3.98
CA TYR A 219 -3.98 -19.22 -3.93
C TYR A 219 -3.75 -17.81 -3.38
N LEU A 220 -2.58 -17.60 -2.79
CA LEU A 220 -2.06 -16.28 -2.43
C LEU A 220 -1.52 -15.58 -3.67
N TYR A 221 -1.95 -14.34 -3.87
CA TYR A 221 -1.35 -13.40 -4.79
C TYR A 221 -0.62 -12.32 -4.01
N ALA A 222 0.66 -12.15 -4.29
CA ALA A 222 1.54 -11.23 -3.58
C ALA A 222 2.28 -10.35 -4.58
N VAL A 223 2.22 -9.05 -4.35
CA VAL A 223 2.98 -8.07 -5.16
C VAL A 223 4.35 -7.87 -4.55
N ILE A 224 5.39 -7.99 -5.37
CA ILE A 224 6.68 -7.34 -5.17
C ILE A 224 6.95 -6.41 -6.34
N GLU A 225 7.38 -5.23 -6.04
CA GLU A 225 7.66 -4.18 -7.01
C GLU A 225 9.11 -4.26 -7.51
N ASP A 226 9.54 -3.28 -8.31
CA ASP A 226 10.83 -3.36 -8.98
C ASP A 226 12.05 -3.17 -8.07
N LEU A 227 11.89 -2.69 -6.83
CA LEU A 227 12.98 -2.34 -5.90
C LEU A 227 14.09 -1.47 -6.54
N ASN A 228 13.78 -0.75 -7.60
CA ASN A 228 14.72 -0.04 -8.49
C ASN A 228 15.68 -0.97 -9.28
N HIS A 229 15.36 -2.25 -9.43
CA HIS A 229 16.07 -3.17 -10.31
C HIS A 229 15.86 -2.83 -11.78
N ARG A 230 16.78 -3.28 -12.62
CA ARG A 230 16.77 -3.06 -14.06
C ARG A 230 17.13 -4.36 -14.79
N GLY A 231 16.25 -5.35 -14.70
CA GLY A 231 16.41 -6.67 -15.27
C GLY A 231 15.44 -6.97 -16.40
N GLN A 232 15.41 -8.23 -16.82
CA GLN A 232 14.50 -8.70 -17.87
C GLN A 232 13.04 -8.56 -17.45
N VAL A 233 12.71 -8.76 -16.17
CA VAL A 233 11.35 -8.56 -15.63
C VAL A 233 10.95 -7.07 -15.55
N GLN A 234 11.88 -6.15 -15.72
CA GLN A 234 11.63 -4.71 -15.95
C GLN A 234 11.80 -4.34 -17.44
N ASN A 235 11.58 -5.28 -18.33
CA ASN A 235 11.62 -5.10 -19.79
C ASN A 235 12.95 -4.59 -20.36
N ILE A 236 14.08 -4.95 -19.75
CA ILE A 236 15.43 -4.68 -20.27
C ILE A 236 15.98 -5.96 -20.91
N LYS A 237 15.96 -6.04 -22.25
CA LYS A 237 16.30 -7.25 -23.02
C LYS A 237 17.65 -7.88 -22.66
N ASN A 238 18.67 -7.04 -22.45
CA ASN A 238 20.02 -7.47 -22.08
C ASN A 238 20.29 -7.31 -20.57
N GLY A 239 19.25 -7.15 -19.77
CA GLY A 239 19.34 -7.06 -18.31
C GLY A 239 19.57 -8.42 -17.64
N PRO A 240 19.85 -8.41 -16.32
CA PRO A 240 19.88 -9.63 -15.53
C PRO A 240 18.61 -10.48 -15.68
N PRO A 241 18.72 -11.81 -15.53
CA PRO A 241 17.56 -12.70 -15.56
C PRO A 241 16.58 -12.37 -14.41
N PRO A 242 15.35 -12.94 -14.42
CA PRO A 242 14.38 -12.79 -13.35
C PRO A 242 14.95 -13.09 -11.96
N ASP A 243 14.69 -12.22 -11.01
CA ASP A 243 15.34 -12.16 -9.69
C ASP A 243 14.35 -11.99 -8.52
N ASP A 244 13.11 -12.43 -8.72
CA ASP A 244 12.02 -12.31 -7.75
C ASP A 244 11.62 -10.85 -7.44
N THR A 245 11.79 -9.92 -8.39
CA THR A 245 11.30 -8.53 -8.32
C THR A 245 10.32 -8.22 -9.45
N GLY A 246 9.64 -7.07 -9.38
CA GLY A 246 8.84 -6.52 -10.48
C GLY A 246 7.68 -7.41 -10.92
N GLY A 247 6.97 -8.06 -9.97
CA GLY A 247 5.92 -8.98 -10.35
C GLY A 247 4.81 -9.22 -9.33
N ILE A 248 3.80 -9.93 -9.78
CA ILE A 248 2.75 -10.52 -8.97
C ILE A 248 3.00 -12.02 -8.92
N PHE A 249 3.19 -12.56 -7.72
CA PHE A 249 3.41 -13.98 -7.49
C PHE A 249 2.11 -14.68 -7.12
N ARG A 250 2.00 -15.97 -7.51
CA ARG A 250 0.87 -16.83 -7.18
C ARG A 250 1.36 -18.12 -6.53
N MET A 251 1.11 -18.27 -5.22
CA MET A 251 1.69 -19.30 -4.36
C MET A 251 0.62 -19.97 -3.49
N ASN A 252 0.92 -21.18 -3.01
CA ASN A 252 0.09 -21.84 -2.00
C ASN A 252 0.19 -21.07 -0.66
N PRO A 253 -0.92 -20.57 -0.09
CA PRO A 253 -0.90 -19.77 1.14
C PRO A 253 -0.54 -20.55 2.40
N ASN A 254 -0.51 -21.90 2.36
CA ASN A 254 -0.23 -22.73 3.54
C ASN A 254 1.27 -22.98 3.75
N ASP A 255 2.05 -23.04 2.67
CA ASP A 255 3.44 -23.47 2.72
C ASP A 255 4.38 -22.74 1.75
N GLY A 256 3.85 -21.86 0.90
CA GLY A 256 4.63 -21.12 -0.09
C GLY A 256 5.06 -21.98 -1.28
N SER A 257 4.55 -23.19 -1.43
CA SER A 257 4.83 -24.00 -2.61
C SER A 257 4.25 -23.37 -3.87
N LEU A 258 4.80 -23.73 -5.02
CA LEU A 258 4.33 -23.24 -6.31
C LEU A 258 2.86 -23.62 -6.55
N ALA A 259 2.12 -22.73 -7.17
CA ALA A 259 0.78 -23.06 -7.65
C ALA A 259 0.92 -24.08 -8.79
N ASN A 260 0.50 -25.29 -8.55
CA ASN A 260 0.73 -26.45 -9.43
C ASN A 260 -0.12 -26.48 -10.71
N LYS A 261 -1.03 -25.52 -10.89
CA LYS A 261 -1.89 -25.38 -12.08
C LYS A 261 -2.05 -23.92 -12.44
N ASN A 262 -2.11 -23.64 -13.74
CA ASN A 262 -2.45 -22.31 -14.29
C ASN A 262 -1.47 -21.17 -13.94
N ASN A 263 -0.25 -21.44 -13.48
CA ASN A 263 0.81 -20.45 -13.54
C ASN A 263 1.34 -20.38 -14.96
N PRO A 264 1.46 -19.20 -15.55
CA PRO A 264 1.83 -19.05 -16.96
C PRO A 264 3.24 -19.53 -17.27
N PHE A 265 4.14 -19.54 -16.28
CA PHE A 265 5.58 -19.78 -16.43
C PHE A 265 6.07 -21.01 -15.65
N LEU A 266 5.24 -22.02 -15.42
CA LEU A 266 5.60 -23.19 -14.59
C LEU A 266 6.86 -23.93 -15.05
N THR A 267 7.16 -23.92 -16.35
CA THR A 267 8.32 -24.61 -16.93
C THR A 267 9.61 -23.80 -16.86
N GLU A 268 9.53 -22.52 -16.54
CA GLU A 268 10.67 -21.61 -16.45
C GLU A 268 11.07 -21.43 -14.98
N ALA A 269 12.16 -22.06 -14.56
CA ALA A 269 12.56 -22.11 -13.13
C ALA A 269 12.67 -20.73 -12.48
N SER A 270 13.15 -19.72 -13.21
CA SER A 270 13.29 -18.35 -12.72
C SER A 270 12.00 -17.54 -12.67
N LEU A 271 10.95 -18.03 -13.33
CA LEU A 271 9.65 -17.35 -13.45
C LEU A 271 8.48 -18.14 -12.84
N ASN A 272 8.72 -19.34 -12.35
CA ASN A 272 7.66 -20.28 -11.95
C ASN A 272 6.74 -19.80 -10.82
N LYS A 273 7.16 -18.76 -10.06
CA LYS A 273 6.35 -18.08 -9.06
C LYS A 273 5.48 -16.96 -9.65
N TYR A 274 5.90 -16.40 -10.80
CA TYR A 274 5.26 -15.23 -11.37
C TYR A 274 3.90 -15.57 -12.01
N TYR A 275 2.93 -14.72 -11.71
CA TYR A 275 1.64 -14.66 -12.41
C TYR A 275 1.65 -13.54 -13.45
N ALA A 276 2.33 -12.43 -13.13
CA ALA A 276 2.55 -11.26 -13.97
C ALA A 276 3.92 -10.65 -13.68
N TYR A 277 4.47 -9.87 -14.61
CA TYR A 277 5.72 -9.14 -14.45
C TYR A 277 5.69 -7.77 -15.15
N GLY A 278 6.78 -7.04 -15.12
CA GLY A 278 6.84 -5.67 -15.63
C GLY A 278 6.19 -4.67 -14.71
N ILE A 279 6.06 -5.01 -13.43
CA ILE A 279 5.41 -4.19 -12.40
C ILE A 279 6.43 -3.25 -11.77
N ARG A 280 6.11 -1.96 -11.76
CA ARG A 280 6.94 -0.93 -11.12
C ARG A 280 6.61 -0.76 -9.63
N ASN A 281 5.39 -0.27 -9.35
CA ASN A 281 4.99 0.16 -8.00
C ASN A 281 3.47 0.01 -7.86
N SER A 282 3.00 -1.14 -7.39
CA SER A 282 1.60 -1.56 -7.33
C SER A 282 1.14 -1.78 -5.89
N PHE A 283 0.27 -0.91 -5.37
CA PHE A 283 -0.29 -1.01 -4.01
C PHE A 283 -1.74 -1.50 -3.97
N GLY A 284 -2.42 -1.58 -5.10
CA GLY A 284 -3.80 -2.07 -5.18
C GLY A 284 -3.89 -3.41 -5.89
N LEU A 285 -4.59 -4.39 -5.31
CA LEU A 285 -4.81 -5.71 -5.89
C LEU A 285 -6.18 -6.23 -5.49
N GLY A 286 -7.04 -6.51 -6.47
CA GLY A 286 -8.41 -6.95 -6.23
C GLY A 286 -8.94 -7.92 -7.28
N PHE A 287 -9.82 -8.82 -6.86
CA PHE A 287 -10.51 -9.74 -7.76
C PHE A 287 -11.94 -9.27 -8.03
N ASP A 288 -12.29 -9.22 -9.30
CA ASP A 288 -13.68 -9.07 -9.74
C ASP A 288 -14.52 -10.26 -9.21
N PRO A 289 -15.53 -10.01 -8.37
CA PRO A 289 -16.33 -11.09 -7.76
C PRO A 289 -17.19 -11.87 -8.76
N ILE A 290 -17.38 -11.36 -9.97
CA ILE A 290 -18.23 -11.98 -11.00
C ILE A 290 -17.40 -12.85 -11.94
N THR A 291 -16.25 -12.32 -12.43
CA THR A 291 -15.43 -12.99 -13.44
C THR A 291 -14.23 -13.72 -12.85
N GLY A 292 -13.82 -13.37 -11.62
CA GLY A 292 -12.58 -13.86 -11.02
C GLY A 292 -11.33 -13.27 -11.67
N ASN A 293 -11.45 -12.23 -12.49
CA ASN A 293 -10.30 -11.53 -13.05
C ASN A 293 -9.57 -10.71 -11.97
N LEU A 294 -8.25 -10.74 -12.02
CA LEU A 294 -7.40 -9.91 -11.18
C LEU A 294 -7.24 -8.52 -11.78
N TRP A 295 -7.26 -7.51 -10.92
CA TRP A 295 -6.99 -6.12 -11.28
C TRP A 295 -5.98 -5.54 -10.31
N ASP A 296 -5.14 -4.64 -10.79
CA ASP A 296 -4.22 -3.87 -9.94
C ASP A 296 -4.27 -2.38 -10.21
N THR A 297 -3.62 -1.61 -9.34
CA THR A 297 -3.27 -0.21 -9.57
C THR A 297 -1.77 -0.08 -9.57
N GLU A 298 -1.19 0.66 -10.51
CA GLU A 298 0.25 0.82 -10.65
C GLU A 298 0.63 2.30 -10.74
N ASN A 299 1.72 2.68 -10.06
CA ASN A 299 2.21 4.05 -10.00
C ASN A 299 3.37 4.26 -10.98
N GLY A 300 3.23 5.25 -11.85
CA GLY A 300 4.28 5.65 -12.78
C GLY A 300 5.37 6.51 -12.13
N LEU A 301 6.42 6.79 -12.90
CA LEU A 301 7.55 7.59 -12.40
C LEU A 301 7.20 9.08 -12.31
N ASN A 302 6.81 9.69 -13.42
CA ASN A 302 6.48 11.10 -13.53
C ASN A 302 5.17 11.33 -14.29
N THR A 303 4.72 10.32 -15.00
CA THR A 303 3.51 10.31 -15.82
C THR A 303 2.89 8.94 -15.73
N TYR A 304 1.59 8.88 -15.92
CA TYR A 304 0.76 7.70 -16.01
C TYR A 304 0.79 6.79 -14.79
N ASP A 305 -0.15 7.03 -13.89
CA ASP A 305 -0.60 5.97 -13.01
C ASP A 305 -1.71 5.16 -13.71
N GLU A 306 -1.90 3.91 -13.31
CA GLU A 306 -2.68 2.95 -14.09
C GLU A 306 -3.66 2.15 -13.24
N ILE A 307 -4.73 1.69 -13.89
CA ILE A 307 -5.54 0.54 -13.47
C ILE A 307 -5.41 -0.51 -14.56
N ASN A 308 -4.96 -1.71 -14.21
CA ASN A 308 -4.70 -2.80 -15.13
C ASN A 308 -5.63 -3.99 -14.90
N LEU A 309 -6.00 -4.67 -15.99
CA LEU A 309 -6.62 -5.98 -15.98
C LEU A 309 -5.52 -7.05 -16.10
N VAL A 310 -5.19 -7.70 -15.00
CA VAL A 310 -4.07 -8.62 -14.90
C VAL A 310 -4.50 -10.05 -15.27
N LYS A 311 -4.12 -10.49 -16.45
CA LYS A 311 -4.31 -11.88 -16.90
C LYS A 311 -3.07 -12.73 -16.60
N PRO A 312 -3.17 -14.08 -16.57
CA PRO A 312 -1.99 -14.93 -16.43
C PRO A 312 -0.96 -14.63 -17.53
N GLY A 313 0.29 -14.30 -17.16
CA GLY A 313 1.34 -13.91 -18.10
C GLY A 313 1.36 -12.44 -18.50
N PHE A 314 0.58 -11.59 -17.83
CA PHE A 314 0.56 -10.15 -18.07
C PHE A 314 1.95 -9.54 -17.86
N ASN A 315 2.36 -8.70 -18.83
CA ASN A 315 3.51 -7.82 -18.76
C ASN A 315 3.01 -6.38 -18.77
N SER A 316 3.22 -5.64 -17.67
CA SER A 316 2.79 -4.23 -17.56
C SER A 316 3.63 -3.26 -18.38
N GLY A 317 4.83 -3.66 -18.80
CA GLY A 317 5.68 -2.88 -19.71
C GLY A 317 6.78 -2.06 -19.03
N TRP A 318 6.75 -1.89 -17.72
CA TRP A 318 7.80 -1.18 -17.00
C TRP A 318 9.18 -1.81 -17.25
N ILE A 319 10.24 -1.07 -17.60
CA ILE A 319 10.50 0.39 -17.56
C ILE A 319 10.28 1.07 -18.93
N GLN A 320 9.93 0.31 -19.96
CA GLN A 320 9.83 0.81 -21.33
C GLN A 320 8.53 1.58 -21.56
N VAL A 321 7.44 1.16 -20.91
CA VAL A 321 6.10 1.71 -21.08
C VAL A 321 5.49 2.02 -19.71
N MET A 322 4.87 3.17 -19.59
CA MET A 322 3.89 3.57 -18.60
C MET A 322 2.77 4.31 -19.33
N GLY A 323 1.52 4.02 -19.01
CA GLY A 323 0.36 4.46 -19.77
C GLY A 323 0.18 3.69 -21.08
N PRO A 324 -0.71 4.13 -21.97
CA PRO A 324 -0.95 3.46 -23.24
C PRO A 324 0.31 3.44 -24.10
N ILE A 325 0.62 2.27 -24.68
CA ILE A 325 1.82 2.08 -25.52
C ILE A 325 1.85 3.04 -26.72
N SER A 326 0.68 3.40 -27.25
CA SER A 326 0.55 4.38 -28.32
C SER A 326 1.08 5.78 -27.97
N ARG A 327 1.23 6.08 -26.69
CA ARG A 327 1.78 7.36 -26.19
C ARG A 327 3.24 7.24 -25.74
N SER A 328 3.83 6.03 -25.74
CA SER A 328 5.20 5.78 -25.26
C SER A 328 6.28 5.96 -26.31
N GLY A 329 5.94 5.85 -27.58
CA GLY A 329 6.91 5.77 -28.70
C GLY A 329 7.63 4.43 -28.79
N ILE A 330 7.18 3.41 -28.05
CA ILE A 330 7.71 2.05 -28.01
C ILE A 330 6.74 1.12 -28.77
N ASN A 331 7.27 0.10 -29.44
CA ASN A 331 6.49 -0.99 -30.00
C ASN A 331 6.56 -2.20 -29.05
N GLU A 332 5.52 -3.03 -29.07
CA GLU A 332 5.40 -4.22 -28.20
C GLU A 332 6.56 -5.22 -28.41
N ASP A 333 7.08 -5.33 -29.64
CA ASP A 333 8.24 -6.17 -29.95
C ASP A 333 9.54 -5.71 -29.29
N GLN A 334 9.60 -4.51 -28.72
CA GLN A 334 10.74 -4.00 -27.96
C GLN A 334 10.71 -4.45 -26.50
N LEU A 335 9.58 -4.95 -26.01
CA LEU A 335 9.45 -5.50 -24.67
C LEU A 335 10.12 -6.87 -24.54
N VAL A 336 10.37 -7.29 -23.31
CA VAL A 336 10.84 -8.65 -23.00
C VAL A 336 9.63 -9.57 -22.96
N ASN A 337 9.54 -10.48 -23.91
CA ASN A 337 8.43 -11.44 -24.01
C ASN A 337 8.93 -12.83 -23.64
N PHE A 338 8.59 -13.31 -22.46
CA PHE A 338 8.80 -14.69 -22.07
C PHE A 338 7.72 -15.60 -22.71
N SER A 339 8.02 -16.87 -22.89
CA SER A 339 7.02 -17.81 -23.42
C SER A 339 5.79 -17.86 -22.52
N GLY A 340 4.61 -17.58 -23.06
CA GLY A 340 3.34 -17.50 -22.31
C GLY A 340 3.01 -16.11 -21.75
N SER A 341 3.87 -15.11 -21.99
CA SER A 341 3.56 -13.72 -21.64
C SER A 341 2.82 -12.97 -22.74
N HIS A 342 2.18 -11.88 -22.36
CA HIS A 342 1.57 -10.89 -23.24
C HIS A 342 1.59 -9.51 -22.58
N TYR A 343 1.84 -8.48 -23.37
CA TYR A 343 1.61 -7.10 -22.98
C TYR A 343 0.12 -6.74 -23.16
N ALA A 344 -0.39 -5.88 -22.34
CA ALA A 344 -1.68 -5.20 -22.57
C ALA A 344 -1.60 -3.77 -22.03
N ASP A 345 -2.25 -2.85 -22.74
CA ASP A 345 -2.41 -1.46 -22.28
C ASP A 345 -3.22 -1.42 -20.98
N PRO A 346 -2.98 -0.41 -20.11
CA PRO A 346 -3.83 -0.16 -18.95
C PRO A 346 -5.28 0.06 -19.39
N VAL A 347 -6.20 -0.38 -18.56
CA VAL A 347 -7.65 -0.16 -18.76
C VAL A 347 -8.01 1.29 -18.50
N PHE A 348 -7.23 1.98 -17.68
CA PHE A 348 -7.36 3.40 -17.42
C PHE A 348 -6.03 3.97 -16.91
N SER A 349 -5.78 5.24 -17.26
CA SER A 349 -4.58 5.93 -16.78
C SER A 349 -4.89 7.36 -16.32
N TRP A 350 -4.11 7.82 -15.35
CA TRP A 350 -4.01 9.25 -15.01
C TRP A 350 -2.70 9.77 -15.59
N LEU A 351 -2.73 10.70 -16.55
CA LEU A 351 -1.50 11.30 -17.12
C LEU A 351 -0.63 11.92 -16.03
N LYS A 352 -1.26 12.68 -15.13
CA LYS A 352 -0.57 13.21 -13.97
C LYS A 352 -0.74 12.25 -12.80
N PRO A 353 0.35 11.73 -12.21
CA PRO A 353 0.30 10.80 -11.11
C PRO A 353 -0.53 11.29 -9.92
N VAL A 354 -1.37 10.41 -9.41
CA VAL A 354 -2.22 10.56 -8.23
C VAL A 354 -1.80 9.61 -7.09
N ALA A 355 -0.93 8.64 -7.39
CA ALA A 355 -0.50 7.53 -6.54
C ALA A 355 -1.69 6.66 -6.06
N PRO A 356 -2.34 5.90 -6.95
CA PRO A 356 -3.40 4.97 -6.55
C PRO A 356 -2.80 3.84 -5.70
N THR A 357 -3.40 3.62 -4.53
CA THR A 357 -2.88 2.71 -3.49
C THR A 357 -3.83 1.59 -3.13
N ALA A 358 -5.08 1.67 -3.58
CA ALA A 358 -6.08 0.67 -3.27
C ALA A 358 -7.06 0.48 -4.42
N ILE A 359 -7.54 -0.74 -4.58
CA ILE A 359 -8.63 -1.13 -5.46
C ILE A 359 -9.55 -2.11 -4.74
N GLU A 360 -10.86 -1.89 -4.80
CA GLU A 360 -11.86 -2.77 -4.21
C GLU A 360 -13.10 -2.85 -5.09
N PHE A 361 -13.64 -4.06 -5.26
CA PHE A 361 -14.95 -4.29 -5.85
C PHE A 361 -16.00 -4.28 -4.75
N LEU A 362 -16.97 -3.38 -4.80
CA LEU A 362 -18.03 -3.32 -3.80
C LEU A 362 -18.96 -4.55 -3.92
N LYS A 363 -18.71 -5.57 -3.11
CA LYS A 363 -19.47 -6.85 -3.11
C LYS A 363 -20.81 -6.75 -2.38
N SER A 364 -21.54 -5.66 -2.61
CA SER A 364 -22.78 -5.35 -1.90
C SER A 364 -23.64 -4.36 -2.67
N SER A 365 -24.95 -4.44 -2.48
CA SER A 365 -25.92 -3.47 -2.98
C SER A 365 -26.33 -2.40 -1.95
N LYS A 366 -25.68 -2.37 -0.78
CA LYS A 366 -26.05 -1.46 0.32
C LYS A 366 -25.85 0.02 0.02
N LEU A 367 -24.94 0.36 -0.87
CA LEU A 367 -24.73 1.75 -1.34
C LEU A 367 -25.58 2.08 -2.58
N GLY A 368 -26.38 1.13 -3.06
CA GLY A 368 -27.20 1.25 -4.26
C GLY A 368 -26.73 0.33 -5.41
N PRO A 369 -27.64 -0.02 -6.34
CA PRO A 369 -27.35 -0.97 -7.42
C PRO A 369 -26.25 -0.49 -8.38
N LYS A 370 -26.13 0.83 -8.59
CA LYS A 370 -25.09 1.46 -9.42
C LYS A 370 -23.67 1.08 -9.00
N TYR A 371 -23.45 0.90 -7.70
CA TYR A 371 -22.11 0.64 -7.14
C TYR A 371 -21.78 -0.84 -7.01
N THR A 372 -22.80 -1.70 -7.11
CA THR A 372 -22.68 -3.15 -6.87
C THR A 372 -21.71 -3.80 -7.83
N ASN A 373 -20.69 -4.49 -7.31
CA ASN A 373 -19.65 -5.20 -8.05
C ASN A 373 -18.84 -4.31 -9.01
N ASN A 374 -18.86 -2.99 -8.83
CA ASN A 374 -18.05 -2.03 -9.54
C ASN A 374 -16.83 -1.62 -8.72
N ILE A 375 -15.86 -0.94 -9.35
CA ILE A 375 -14.56 -0.64 -8.78
C ILE A 375 -14.58 0.70 -8.04
N PHE A 376 -13.99 0.68 -6.83
CA PHE A 376 -13.51 1.86 -6.13
C PHE A 376 -11.98 1.80 -6.07
N ALA A 377 -11.32 2.91 -6.41
CA ALA A 377 -9.87 3.08 -6.27
C ALA A 377 -9.57 4.30 -5.42
N GLY A 378 -8.53 4.23 -4.60
CA GLY A 378 -8.14 5.32 -3.72
C GLY A 378 -6.72 5.79 -3.98
N ASP A 379 -6.44 7.08 -3.78
CA ASP A 379 -5.12 7.66 -3.96
C ASP A 379 -4.48 8.16 -2.65
N TYR A 380 -3.15 8.16 -2.64
CA TYR A 380 -2.34 8.67 -1.52
C TYR A 380 -2.12 10.18 -1.58
N ILE A 381 -1.97 10.76 -2.78
CA ILE A 381 -1.55 12.17 -2.94
C ILE A 381 -2.64 13.11 -2.47
N THR A 382 -3.85 12.93 -2.99
CA THR A 382 -4.97 13.83 -2.78
C THR A 382 -6.00 13.30 -1.79
N GLY A 383 -5.98 11.99 -1.49
CA GLY A 383 -7.00 11.33 -0.67
C GLY A 383 -8.35 11.28 -1.38
N ASN A 384 -8.34 11.19 -2.70
CA ASN A 384 -9.55 10.99 -3.48
C ASN A 384 -9.92 9.51 -3.54
N LEU A 385 -11.23 9.28 -3.54
CA LEU A 385 -11.84 8.00 -3.86
C LEU A 385 -12.46 8.11 -5.24
N TYR A 386 -12.07 7.24 -6.14
CA TYR A 386 -12.55 7.15 -7.52
C TYR A 386 -13.57 6.03 -7.65
N PHE A 387 -14.49 6.17 -8.61
CA PHE A 387 -15.48 5.16 -8.95
C PHE A 387 -15.45 4.88 -10.45
N PHE A 388 -15.45 3.58 -10.78
CA PHE A 388 -15.44 3.10 -12.16
C PHE A 388 -16.53 2.04 -12.34
N GLU A 389 -17.47 2.33 -13.23
CA GLU A 389 -18.46 1.35 -13.67
C GLU A 389 -17.86 0.45 -14.73
N LEU A 390 -17.94 -0.86 -14.51
CA LEU A 390 -17.44 -1.85 -15.47
C LEU A 390 -18.38 -2.02 -16.64
N ASN A 391 -17.82 -2.22 -17.83
CA ASN A 391 -18.57 -2.58 -19.03
C ASN A 391 -19.19 -3.99 -18.91
N LYS A 392 -20.04 -4.39 -19.86
CA LYS A 392 -20.75 -5.67 -19.83
C LYS A 392 -19.83 -6.88 -19.83
N THR A 393 -18.65 -6.79 -20.45
CA THR A 393 -17.64 -7.86 -20.48
C THR A 393 -16.76 -7.88 -19.23
N ARG A 394 -16.83 -6.83 -18.41
CA ARG A 394 -16.03 -6.64 -17.20
C ARG A 394 -14.52 -6.71 -17.47
N THR A 395 -14.13 -6.16 -18.62
CA THR A 395 -12.72 -6.04 -19.06
C THR A 395 -12.31 -4.59 -19.32
N GLY A 396 -13.20 -3.65 -19.06
CA GLY A 396 -12.98 -2.21 -19.25
C GLY A 396 -14.07 -1.42 -18.54
N PHE A 397 -14.02 -0.09 -18.68
CA PHE A 397 -14.95 0.82 -18.04
C PHE A 397 -16.04 1.29 -18.99
N ASN A 398 -17.16 1.72 -18.41
CA ASN A 398 -18.34 2.22 -19.10
C ASN A 398 -18.42 3.75 -18.89
N PHE A 399 -17.66 4.52 -19.68
CA PHE A 399 -17.78 5.98 -19.65
C PHE A 399 -18.91 6.45 -20.56
N ASN A 400 -19.69 7.41 -20.07
CA ASN A 400 -20.68 8.09 -20.90
C ASN A 400 -19.95 9.15 -21.77
N ILE A 401 -19.60 8.80 -23.00
CA ILE A 401 -18.82 9.65 -23.91
C ILE A 401 -19.52 10.98 -24.19
N GLU A 402 -20.85 11.06 -24.15
CA GLU A 402 -21.58 12.32 -24.33
C GLU A 402 -21.36 13.29 -23.15
N LEU A 403 -21.26 12.76 -21.93
CA LEU A 403 -21.04 13.54 -20.70
C LEU A 403 -19.56 13.64 -20.33
N GLN A 404 -18.74 12.67 -20.74
CA GLN A 404 -17.33 12.50 -20.39
C GLN A 404 -16.46 12.31 -21.65
N PRO A 405 -16.54 13.22 -22.64
CA PRO A 405 -15.88 13.04 -23.93
C PRO A 405 -14.35 12.94 -23.83
N GLY A 406 -13.75 13.55 -22.79
CA GLY A 406 -12.32 13.50 -22.54
C GLY A 406 -11.82 12.13 -22.10
N LEU A 407 -12.69 11.25 -21.60
CA LEU A 407 -12.31 9.90 -21.16
C LEU A 407 -12.46 8.82 -22.25
N SER A 408 -12.73 9.24 -23.50
CA SER A 408 -12.90 8.32 -24.63
C SER A 408 -11.64 7.54 -25.00
N ASP A 409 -10.46 8.05 -24.64
CA ASP A 409 -9.15 7.41 -24.83
C ASP A 409 -8.62 6.71 -23.59
N LEU A 410 -9.46 6.59 -22.54
CA LEU A 410 -9.17 5.93 -21.26
C LEU A 410 -8.04 6.59 -20.47
N VAL A 411 -7.76 7.85 -20.69
CA VAL A 411 -6.76 8.64 -19.97
C VAL A 411 -7.37 9.90 -19.38
N ALA A 412 -7.17 10.12 -18.09
CA ALA A 412 -7.48 11.41 -17.46
C ALA A 412 -6.28 12.36 -17.63
N ASP A 413 -6.31 13.17 -18.68
CA ASP A 413 -5.22 14.07 -19.08
C ASP A 413 -5.16 15.36 -18.24
N ASN A 414 -6.25 15.72 -17.59
CA ASN A 414 -6.36 16.98 -16.86
C ASN A 414 -7.28 16.88 -15.63
N LYS A 415 -7.31 17.93 -14.83
CA LYS A 415 -8.08 17.99 -13.57
C LYS A 415 -9.59 17.80 -13.76
N ARG A 416 -10.16 18.21 -14.89
CA ARG A 416 -11.59 18.03 -15.17
C ARG A 416 -11.89 16.53 -15.32
N GLU A 417 -11.13 15.83 -16.13
CA GLU A 417 -11.29 14.39 -16.37
C GLU A 417 -11.05 13.57 -15.11
N VAL A 418 -10.00 13.91 -14.30
CA VAL A 418 -9.83 13.33 -12.96
C VAL A 418 -11.08 13.57 -12.10
N SER A 419 -11.65 14.78 -12.13
CA SER A 419 -12.89 15.06 -11.40
C SER A 419 -14.06 14.21 -11.89
N GLU A 420 -14.15 13.84 -13.16
CA GLU A 420 -15.26 13.05 -13.71
C GLU A 420 -15.30 11.63 -13.14
N VAL A 421 -14.16 11.03 -12.80
CA VAL A 421 -14.06 9.72 -12.15
C VAL A 421 -13.97 9.81 -10.61
N THR A 422 -13.79 11.00 -10.03
CA THR A 422 -13.74 11.18 -8.58
C THR A 422 -15.14 10.98 -7.98
N PHE A 423 -15.26 10.09 -7.02
CA PHE A 423 -16.49 9.83 -6.26
C PHE A 423 -16.54 10.65 -4.98
N ALA A 424 -15.40 10.71 -4.25
CA ALA A 424 -15.30 11.46 -3.00
C ALA A 424 -13.89 12.01 -2.80
N THR A 425 -13.76 13.01 -1.91
CA THR A 425 -12.48 13.69 -1.59
C THR A 425 -12.32 13.84 -0.08
N GLY A 426 -11.12 14.16 0.38
CA GLY A 426 -10.88 14.56 1.76
C GLY A 426 -10.55 13.41 2.72
N PHE A 427 -10.07 12.26 2.22
CA PHE A 427 -9.67 11.12 3.07
C PHE A 427 -8.21 11.19 3.56
N GLY A 428 -7.48 12.28 3.33
CA GLY A 428 -6.13 12.46 3.88
C GLY A 428 -5.05 11.52 3.35
N GLY A 429 -5.26 10.86 2.23
CA GLY A 429 -4.39 9.83 1.65
C GLY A 429 -4.87 8.42 2.01
N ILE A 430 -5.42 7.74 1.00
CA ILE A 430 -6.00 6.40 1.16
C ILE A 430 -4.87 5.37 1.09
N SER A 431 -4.86 4.40 2.00
CA SER A 431 -3.93 3.26 1.96
C SER A 431 -4.62 1.94 1.69
N ASP A 432 -5.88 1.78 2.06
CA ASP A 432 -6.66 0.57 1.74
C ASP A 432 -8.16 0.85 1.67
N ILE A 433 -8.88 0.03 0.91
CA ILE A 433 -10.34 0.06 0.77
C ILE A 433 -10.84 -1.37 0.88
N LYS A 434 -11.91 -1.59 1.67
CA LYS A 434 -12.55 -2.90 1.82
C LYS A 434 -14.07 -2.80 1.90
N THR A 435 -14.75 -3.77 1.32
CA THR A 435 -16.18 -4.01 1.60
C THR A 435 -16.30 -4.68 2.98
N GLY A 436 -16.98 -4.05 3.92
CA GLY A 436 -17.27 -4.62 5.23
C GLY A 436 -18.31 -5.76 5.16
N PRO A 437 -18.38 -6.61 6.18
CA PRO A 437 -19.32 -7.73 6.25
C PRO A 437 -20.80 -7.32 6.16
N GLU A 438 -21.13 -6.12 6.63
CA GLU A 438 -22.45 -5.53 6.54
C GLU A 438 -22.78 -4.91 5.17
N GLY A 439 -21.75 -4.87 4.28
CA GLY A 439 -21.89 -4.43 2.90
C GLY A 439 -21.60 -2.95 2.65
N TYR A 440 -21.04 -2.23 3.62
CA TYR A 440 -20.59 -0.85 3.46
C TYR A 440 -19.15 -0.79 2.98
N LEU A 441 -18.75 0.35 2.41
CA LEU A 441 -17.38 0.58 1.95
C LEU A 441 -16.55 1.24 3.05
N TYR A 442 -15.44 0.61 3.43
CA TYR A 442 -14.49 1.14 4.40
C TYR A 442 -13.27 1.71 3.68
N VAL A 443 -12.79 2.86 4.17
CA VAL A 443 -11.65 3.59 3.62
C VAL A 443 -10.65 3.85 4.74
N LEU A 444 -9.42 3.35 4.58
CA LEU A 444 -8.33 3.54 5.52
C LEU A 444 -7.47 4.72 5.08
N SER A 445 -7.32 5.70 5.97
CA SER A 445 -6.52 6.90 5.75
C SER A 445 -5.18 6.81 6.46
N VAL A 446 -4.08 6.82 5.70
CA VAL A 446 -2.74 6.76 6.25
C VAL A 446 -2.31 8.07 6.89
N LYS A 447 -2.67 9.21 6.30
CA LYS A 447 -2.27 10.54 6.81
C LYS A 447 -3.08 10.98 8.02
N ASP A 448 -4.38 10.65 8.04
CA ASP A 448 -5.26 11.01 9.15
C ASP A 448 -5.25 9.97 10.28
N GLY A 449 -4.61 8.81 10.07
CA GLY A 449 -4.61 7.71 11.03
C GLY A 449 -6.02 7.25 11.40
N SER A 450 -6.91 7.19 10.40
CA SER A 450 -8.35 7.00 10.62
C SER A 450 -8.93 5.95 9.68
N LEU A 451 -9.95 5.28 10.16
CA LEU A 451 -10.81 4.38 9.39
C LEU A 451 -12.18 5.03 9.22
N PHE A 452 -12.60 5.22 8.00
CA PHE A 452 -13.90 5.75 7.63
C PHE A 452 -14.80 4.66 7.05
N ARG A 453 -16.12 4.90 7.08
CA ARG A 453 -17.14 4.05 6.48
C ARG A 453 -18.09 4.91 5.65
N ILE A 454 -18.42 4.45 4.43
CA ILE A 454 -19.42 5.05 3.55
C ILE A 454 -20.69 4.20 3.61
N LEU A 455 -21.82 4.83 3.88
CA LEU A 455 -23.11 4.19 4.05
C LEU A 455 -24.24 5.14 3.60
N PRO A 456 -25.50 4.67 3.46
CA PRO A 456 -26.64 5.53 3.12
C PRO A 456 -26.80 6.67 4.12
N ALA A 457 -27.13 7.87 3.63
CA ALA A 457 -27.36 9.06 4.45
C ALA A 457 -28.56 8.90 5.39
N THR A 458 -29.61 8.26 4.88
CA THR A 458 -30.77 7.83 5.68
C THR A 458 -30.64 6.33 5.90
N THR A 459 -30.31 5.94 7.13
CA THR A 459 -30.39 4.52 7.49
C THR A 459 -31.86 4.16 7.67
N PRO A 460 -32.38 3.10 6.99
CA PRO A 460 -33.77 2.67 7.17
C PRO A 460 -34.07 2.22 8.58
#